data_b0a8637febbe4d39061b2fd7bdebbc83
#
_entry.id   b0a8637febbe4d39061b2fd7bdebbc83
#
_cell.length_a   1.000
_cell.length_b   1.000
_cell.length_c   1.000
_cell.angle_alpha   90.00
_cell.angle_beta   90.00
_cell.angle_gamma   90.00
#
_symmetry.space_group_name_H-M   'P 1'
#
loop_
_entity.id
_entity.type
_entity.pdbx_description
1 polymer ?
#
loop_
_entity_poly.entity_id
_entity_poly.type
_entity_poly.pdbx_seq_one_letter_code
_entity_poly.pdbx_strand_id
1 'polypeptide(L)'
;LRILLAHNSLYYPSYGGGDKSNRLLMEALAAMGHSVRVVARVEQFGGEAHTALVRELTGRGVRLDAHGSASVEFRLNGVEVRILTRDAGLRAYFTAQVQAFDPAIILASTDDPAHLMLEIALRAPRARVVYLVRATIALPFGPDSGLASAFQTEALRQADGVVAVSEYVARYTQQWGGVTAIHIPISLLDPGAHPDLGRFDNRFISMVNPCAVKGISIFLALAERFPSVEFAAVPTWGTTAADFTALRKRPNVAVLPPVDDIDDLLRQTRVMLVPSLWAEARSRMILEAMSRGIPVMASDVGGLAEAKLGVDYLLPVNPAVRYWPMVDELMVPMAEIPPQDLQPWAAVLGRLLTDRAHYEQLSAESRRMALAYARNLDVRPFEAYLCEVLRLPRRRAAAGRRIPRAPLSDERRRLLALRLKRAKQHVGD
;
A
#
# COMPACT_ATOMS: atom_id res chain seq x y z
N LEU A 1 -14.75 -3.14 -21.03
CA LEU A 1 -15.22 -2.01 -20.20
C LEU A 1 -14.25 -0.84 -20.30
N ARG A 2 -14.73 0.39 -20.00
CA ARG A 2 -13.88 1.56 -19.72
C ARG A 2 -13.76 1.71 -18.20
N ILE A 3 -12.54 1.52 -17.67
CA ILE A 3 -12.25 1.49 -16.24
C ILE A 3 -11.25 2.60 -15.93
N LEU A 4 -11.56 3.47 -14.97
CA LEU A 4 -10.68 4.54 -14.52
C LEU A 4 -10.28 4.29 -13.07
N LEU A 5 -8.98 4.24 -12.77
CA LEU A 5 -8.43 4.25 -11.41
C LEU A 5 -8.13 5.69 -10.99
N ALA A 6 -8.73 6.12 -9.90
CA ALA A 6 -8.39 7.34 -9.19
C ALA A 6 -7.29 7.04 -8.17
N HIS A 7 -6.04 7.42 -8.46
CA HIS A 7 -4.86 7.06 -7.69
C HIS A 7 -4.21 8.29 -7.04
N ASN A 8 -4.15 8.31 -5.73
CA ASN A 8 -3.69 9.49 -4.97
C ASN A 8 -2.18 9.49 -4.69
N SER A 9 -1.42 8.70 -5.40
CA SER A 9 0.04 8.61 -5.32
C SER A 9 0.65 8.41 -6.70
N LEU A 10 1.96 8.21 -6.78
CA LEU A 10 2.66 7.94 -8.03
C LEU A 10 2.35 6.51 -8.50
N TYR A 11 1.82 6.39 -9.71
CA TYR A 11 1.48 5.09 -10.28
C TYR A 11 2.70 4.30 -10.76
N TYR A 12 3.64 4.98 -11.40
CA TYR A 12 4.89 4.39 -11.89
C TYR A 12 6.03 5.41 -11.87
N PRO A 13 7.22 5.03 -11.38
CA PRO A 13 7.52 3.74 -10.72
C PRO A 13 6.75 3.53 -9.43
N SER A 14 6.45 2.26 -9.10
CA SER A 14 5.58 1.88 -7.97
C SER A 14 6.44 1.48 -6.76
N TYR A 15 6.66 2.38 -5.83
CA TYR A 15 7.51 2.13 -4.66
C TYR A 15 6.76 1.55 -3.45
N GLY A 16 5.46 1.74 -3.38
CA GLY A 16 4.61 1.20 -2.33
C GLY A 16 3.95 -0.12 -2.71
N GLY A 17 3.71 -1.00 -1.74
CA GLY A 17 2.99 -2.26 -1.97
C GLY A 17 1.57 -2.05 -2.49
N GLY A 18 0.90 -0.96 -2.05
CA GLY A 18 -0.42 -0.53 -2.54
C GLY A 18 -0.37 -0.06 -4.00
N ASP A 19 0.64 0.77 -4.34
CA ASP A 19 0.84 1.29 -5.69
C ASP A 19 1.14 0.16 -6.68
N LYS A 20 2.07 -0.73 -6.31
CA LYS A 20 2.41 -1.93 -7.10
C LYS A 20 1.19 -2.83 -7.30
N SER A 21 0.38 -3.00 -6.27
CA SER A 21 -0.86 -3.77 -6.34
C SER A 21 -1.89 -3.12 -7.26
N ASN A 22 -2.07 -1.80 -7.22
CA ASN A 22 -2.94 -1.08 -8.14
C ASN A 22 -2.43 -1.19 -9.58
N ARG A 23 -1.11 -1.06 -9.79
CA ARG A 23 -0.50 -1.19 -11.11
C ARG A 23 -0.77 -2.57 -11.72
N LEU A 24 -0.42 -3.63 -11.03
CA LEU A 24 -0.61 -5.00 -11.52
C LEU A 24 -2.09 -5.32 -11.80
N LEU A 25 -3.00 -4.82 -10.96
CA LEU A 25 -4.44 -5.01 -11.16
C LEU A 25 -4.92 -4.31 -12.44
N MET A 26 -4.46 -3.06 -12.69
CA MET A 26 -4.85 -2.31 -13.89
C MET A 26 -4.24 -2.90 -15.15
N GLU A 27 -2.98 -3.32 -15.11
CA GLU A 27 -2.32 -4.01 -16.22
C GLU A 27 -3.01 -5.34 -16.56
N ALA A 28 -3.41 -6.11 -15.55
CA ALA A 28 -4.15 -7.37 -15.76
C ALA A 28 -5.52 -7.12 -16.42
N LEU A 29 -6.27 -6.09 -16.00
CA LEU A 29 -7.53 -5.71 -16.65
C LEU A 29 -7.32 -5.23 -18.09
N ALA A 30 -6.25 -4.47 -18.35
CA ALA A 30 -5.91 -4.06 -19.72
C ALA A 30 -5.57 -5.26 -20.61
N ALA A 31 -4.83 -6.25 -20.08
CA ALA A 31 -4.51 -7.50 -20.79
C ALA A 31 -5.77 -8.34 -21.12
N MET A 32 -6.86 -8.19 -20.36
CA MET A 32 -8.16 -8.79 -20.67
C MET A 32 -8.97 -8.02 -21.75
N GLY A 33 -8.41 -6.96 -22.33
CA GLY A 33 -9.05 -6.18 -23.39
C GLY A 33 -9.94 -5.04 -22.88
N HIS A 34 -9.86 -4.65 -21.59
CA HIS A 34 -10.52 -3.46 -21.11
C HIS A 34 -9.75 -2.18 -21.46
N SER A 35 -10.45 -1.08 -21.72
CA SER A 35 -9.84 0.25 -21.82
C SER A 35 -9.59 0.78 -20.41
N VAL A 36 -8.35 0.83 -20.00
CA VAL A 36 -7.97 1.22 -18.64
C VAL A 36 -7.22 2.55 -18.64
N ARG A 37 -7.67 3.48 -17.80
CA ARG A 37 -6.98 4.75 -17.54
C ARG A 37 -6.70 4.90 -16.04
N VAL A 38 -5.51 5.39 -15.73
CA VAL A 38 -5.12 5.80 -14.37
C VAL A 38 -4.92 7.30 -14.34
N VAL A 39 -5.55 7.95 -13.39
CA VAL A 39 -5.31 9.36 -13.05
C VAL A 39 -4.59 9.38 -11.71
N ALA A 40 -3.34 9.79 -11.73
CA ALA A 40 -2.42 9.77 -10.61
C ALA A 40 -1.85 11.18 -10.34
N ARG A 41 -1.08 11.31 -9.28
CA ARG A 41 -0.34 12.54 -8.98
C ARG A 41 1.02 12.23 -8.36
N VAL A 42 1.92 13.20 -8.43
CA VAL A 42 3.14 13.20 -7.61
C VAL A 42 2.82 13.60 -6.17
N GLU A 43 3.64 13.19 -5.21
CA GLU A 43 3.46 13.56 -3.80
C GLU A 43 3.64 15.05 -3.56
N GLN A 44 4.68 15.62 -4.15
CA GLN A 44 5.00 17.05 -4.08
C GLN A 44 4.86 17.66 -5.47
N PHE A 45 4.00 18.66 -5.58
CA PHE A 45 3.81 19.39 -6.84
C PHE A 45 4.93 20.41 -7.07
N GLY A 46 5.43 20.51 -8.31
CA GLY A 46 6.41 21.53 -8.69
C GLY A 46 7.08 21.25 -10.02
N GLY A 47 7.80 22.25 -10.52
CA GLY A 47 8.57 22.12 -11.76
C GLY A 47 9.72 21.11 -11.65
N GLU A 48 10.36 21.02 -10.50
CA GLU A 48 11.41 20.04 -10.23
C GLU A 48 10.86 18.62 -10.20
N ALA A 49 9.74 18.39 -9.52
CA ALA A 49 9.09 17.08 -9.48
C ALA A 49 8.63 16.63 -10.88
N HIS A 50 8.14 17.58 -11.71
CA HIS A 50 7.82 17.30 -13.12
C HIS A 50 9.06 16.85 -13.89
N THR A 51 10.15 17.63 -13.82
CA THR A 51 11.40 17.34 -14.54
C THR A 51 12.04 16.04 -14.05
N ALA A 52 12.03 15.78 -12.75
CA ALA A 52 12.53 14.55 -12.16
C ALA A 52 11.75 13.32 -12.67
N LEU A 53 10.42 13.40 -12.66
CA LEU A 53 9.57 12.31 -13.16
C LEU A 53 9.80 12.04 -14.64
N VAL A 54 9.86 13.08 -15.49
CA VAL A 54 10.15 12.95 -16.93
C VAL A 54 11.49 12.24 -17.14
N ARG A 55 12.53 12.67 -16.42
CA ARG A 55 13.87 12.05 -16.50
C ARG A 55 13.85 10.59 -16.06
N GLU A 56 13.16 10.28 -14.97
CA GLU A 56 13.07 8.91 -14.46
C GLU A 56 12.32 8.00 -15.42
N LEU A 57 11.18 8.41 -15.94
CA LEU A 57 10.40 7.64 -16.91
C LEU A 57 11.18 7.37 -18.20
N THR A 58 11.82 8.40 -18.75
CA THR A 58 12.65 8.26 -19.96
C THR A 58 13.88 7.40 -19.72
N GLY A 59 14.52 7.51 -18.55
CA GLY A 59 15.64 6.65 -18.15
C GLY A 59 15.25 5.18 -18.02
N ARG A 60 13.99 4.88 -17.73
CA ARG A 60 13.40 3.53 -17.70
C ARG A 60 12.88 3.07 -19.07
N GLY A 61 13.09 3.85 -20.13
CA GLY A 61 12.63 3.53 -21.48
C GLY A 61 11.13 3.74 -21.71
N VAL A 62 10.43 4.45 -20.82
CA VAL A 62 9.02 4.77 -21.01
C VAL A 62 8.88 5.87 -22.07
N ARG A 63 8.14 5.58 -23.13
CA ARG A 63 7.79 6.58 -24.15
C ARG A 63 6.67 7.46 -23.62
N LEU A 64 6.90 8.76 -23.58
CA LEU A 64 5.88 9.73 -23.19
C LEU A 64 5.00 10.10 -24.39
N ASP A 65 3.67 10.05 -24.22
CA ASP A 65 2.70 10.47 -25.23
C ASP A 65 2.58 12.01 -25.24
N ALA A 66 2.57 12.62 -24.03
CA ALA A 66 2.62 14.04 -23.82
C ALA A 66 3.24 14.41 -22.46
N HIS A 67 3.93 15.53 -22.41
CA HIS A 67 4.38 16.16 -21.16
C HIS A 67 4.07 17.65 -21.21
N GLY A 68 2.84 18.00 -20.89
CA GLY A 68 2.37 19.37 -20.79
C GLY A 68 2.91 20.07 -19.54
N SER A 69 2.58 21.37 -19.38
CA SER A 69 3.07 22.15 -18.23
C SER A 69 2.58 21.64 -16.87
N ALA A 70 1.53 20.83 -16.80
CA ALA A 70 0.90 20.39 -15.56
C ALA A 70 0.83 18.86 -15.36
N SER A 71 1.03 18.06 -16.42
CA SER A 71 0.90 16.60 -16.34
C SER A 71 1.86 15.87 -17.28
N VAL A 72 2.14 14.62 -16.95
CA VAL A 72 2.88 13.66 -17.79
C VAL A 72 1.93 12.53 -18.19
N GLU A 73 1.93 12.19 -19.48
CA GLU A 73 1.04 11.17 -20.05
C GLU A 73 1.85 10.12 -20.81
N PHE A 74 1.53 8.87 -20.57
CA PHE A 74 2.19 7.74 -21.24
C PHE A 74 1.29 6.49 -21.21
N ARG A 75 1.72 5.45 -21.96
CA ARG A 75 1.13 4.12 -21.88
C ARG A 75 2.11 3.14 -21.27
N LEU A 76 1.61 2.31 -20.36
CA LEU A 76 2.37 1.23 -19.72
C LEU A 76 1.53 -0.04 -19.70
N ASN A 77 2.02 -1.11 -20.35
CA ASN A 77 1.36 -2.43 -20.39
C ASN A 77 -0.15 -2.36 -20.71
N GLY A 78 -0.52 -1.55 -21.73
CA GLY A 78 -1.91 -1.37 -22.15
C GLY A 78 -2.73 -0.34 -21.35
N VAL A 79 -2.18 0.19 -20.26
CA VAL A 79 -2.83 1.19 -19.40
C VAL A 79 -2.47 2.61 -19.84
N GLU A 80 -3.47 3.48 -20.00
CA GLU A 80 -3.26 4.92 -20.17
C GLU A 80 -2.98 5.56 -18.82
N VAL A 81 -1.81 6.18 -18.64
CA VAL A 81 -1.40 6.80 -17.39
C VAL A 81 -1.33 8.31 -17.55
N ARG A 82 -1.96 9.04 -16.62
CA ARG A 82 -1.97 10.49 -16.56
C ARG A 82 -1.59 10.95 -15.16
N ILE A 83 -0.39 11.51 -15.02
CA ILE A 83 0.16 11.93 -13.72
C ILE A 83 0.16 13.45 -13.64
N LEU A 84 -0.61 14.00 -12.71
CA LEU A 84 -0.57 15.42 -12.37
C LEU A 84 0.71 15.73 -11.60
N THR A 85 1.52 16.65 -12.08
CA THR A 85 2.84 16.99 -11.52
C THR A 85 2.91 18.41 -10.98
N ARG A 86 1.94 19.28 -11.31
CA ARG A 86 1.83 20.64 -10.79
C ARG A 86 0.45 20.86 -10.19
N ASP A 87 0.35 21.79 -9.25
CA ASP A 87 -0.93 22.16 -8.64
C ASP A 87 -1.80 22.94 -9.63
N ALA A 88 -2.50 22.20 -10.49
CA ALA A 88 -3.50 22.74 -11.42
C ALA A 88 -4.93 22.51 -10.91
N GLY A 89 -5.08 22.28 -9.59
CA GLY A 89 -6.36 21.95 -9.00
C GLY A 89 -6.74 20.48 -9.23
N LEU A 90 -6.27 19.56 -8.36
CA LEU A 90 -6.52 18.12 -8.47
C LEU A 90 -8.00 17.77 -8.73
N ARG A 91 -8.93 18.49 -8.07
CA ARG A 91 -10.38 18.28 -8.29
C ARG A 91 -10.81 18.58 -9.73
N ALA A 92 -10.36 19.69 -10.28
CA ALA A 92 -10.72 20.10 -11.64
C ALA A 92 -10.08 19.14 -12.66
N TYR A 93 -8.79 18.83 -12.49
CA TYR A 93 -8.07 17.89 -13.34
C TYR A 93 -8.73 16.51 -13.38
N PHE A 94 -9.00 15.93 -12.21
CA PHE A 94 -9.64 14.62 -12.13
C PHE A 94 -11.05 14.62 -12.73
N THR A 95 -11.84 15.66 -12.47
CA THR A 95 -13.18 15.82 -13.07
C THR A 95 -13.10 15.86 -14.60
N ALA A 96 -12.15 16.63 -15.16
CA ALA A 96 -11.93 16.69 -16.60
C ALA A 96 -11.53 15.34 -17.20
N GLN A 97 -10.66 14.58 -16.49
CA GLN A 97 -10.28 13.23 -16.92
C GLN A 97 -11.45 12.24 -16.89
N VAL A 98 -12.32 12.31 -15.89
CA VAL A 98 -13.55 11.49 -15.82
C VAL A 98 -14.49 11.85 -16.98
N GLN A 99 -14.67 13.12 -17.29
CA GLN A 99 -15.52 13.57 -18.41
C GLN A 99 -14.96 13.14 -19.76
N ALA A 100 -13.66 13.33 -19.99
CA ALA A 100 -13.00 12.99 -21.25
C ALA A 100 -12.94 11.48 -21.50
N PHE A 101 -12.78 10.68 -20.47
CA PHE A 101 -12.71 9.21 -20.60
C PHE A 101 -14.08 8.55 -20.59
N ASP A 102 -15.11 9.18 -19.98
CA ASP A 102 -16.46 8.64 -19.78
C ASP A 102 -16.45 7.17 -19.32
N PRO A 103 -15.88 6.88 -18.12
CA PRO A 103 -15.71 5.50 -17.66
C PRO A 103 -17.06 4.86 -17.30
N ALA A 104 -17.17 3.54 -17.52
CA ALA A 104 -18.26 2.74 -16.97
C ALA A 104 -18.07 2.51 -15.47
N ILE A 105 -16.79 2.37 -15.04
CA ILE A 105 -16.42 2.14 -13.64
C ILE A 105 -15.28 3.08 -13.25
N ILE A 106 -15.41 3.69 -12.07
CA ILE A 106 -14.32 4.40 -11.39
C ILE A 106 -13.94 3.59 -10.15
N LEU A 107 -12.67 3.24 -10.07
CA LEU A 107 -12.06 2.64 -8.90
C LEU A 107 -11.42 3.75 -8.05
N ALA A 108 -11.75 3.80 -6.76
CA ALA A 108 -11.08 4.61 -5.77
C ALA A 108 -10.55 3.70 -4.66
N SER A 109 -9.54 4.10 -3.93
CA SER A 109 -8.95 3.23 -2.93
C SER A 109 -8.46 3.96 -1.69
N THR A 110 -8.03 3.22 -0.68
CA THR A 110 -7.51 3.73 0.59
C THR A 110 -6.16 4.47 0.48
N ASP A 111 -5.58 4.63 -0.70
CA ASP A 111 -4.48 5.55 -0.98
C ASP A 111 -4.91 7.03 -0.93
N ASP A 112 -6.23 7.29 -0.90
CA ASP A 112 -6.84 8.60 -0.69
C ASP A 112 -7.57 8.68 0.67
N PRO A 113 -6.86 8.78 1.81
CA PRO A 113 -7.49 8.80 3.14
C PRO A 113 -8.38 10.04 3.36
N ALA A 114 -8.20 11.10 2.56
CA ALA A 114 -9.08 12.26 2.56
C ALA A 114 -10.38 12.06 1.77
N HIS A 115 -10.53 10.95 1.05
CA HIS A 115 -11.66 10.62 0.17
C HIS A 115 -11.97 11.68 -0.90
N LEU A 116 -10.97 12.48 -1.29
CA LEU A 116 -11.12 13.53 -2.28
C LEU A 116 -11.55 12.97 -3.64
N MET A 117 -10.87 11.93 -4.08
CA MET A 117 -11.14 11.30 -5.37
C MET A 117 -12.44 10.49 -5.32
N LEU A 118 -12.74 9.84 -4.18
CA LEU A 118 -14.02 9.17 -3.98
C LEU A 118 -15.19 10.15 -4.09
N GLU A 119 -15.10 11.34 -3.45
CA GLU A 119 -16.15 12.37 -3.54
C GLU A 119 -16.40 12.81 -4.99
N ILE A 120 -15.36 12.95 -5.80
CA ILE A 120 -15.49 13.32 -7.21
C ILE A 120 -16.08 12.16 -8.01
N ALA A 121 -15.60 10.95 -7.80
CA ALA A 121 -16.11 9.74 -8.44
C ALA A 121 -17.61 9.55 -8.19
N LEU A 122 -18.06 9.77 -6.94
CA LEU A 122 -19.48 9.71 -6.56
C LEU A 122 -20.35 10.74 -7.29
N ARG A 123 -19.80 11.82 -7.81
CA ARG A 123 -20.53 12.83 -8.60
C ARG A 123 -20.62 12.50 -10.09
N ALA A 124 -19.83 11.52 -10.56
CA ALA A 124 -19.89 11.11 -11.96
C ALA A 124 -21.26 10.50 -12.30
N PRO A 125 -22.03 11.07 -13.27
CA PRO A 125 -23.44 10.70 -13.44
C PRO A 125 -23.64 9.31 -14.04
N ARG A 126 -22.68 8.82 -14.81
CA ARG A 126 -22.79 7.54 -15.55
C ARG A 126 -22.00 6.42 -14.93
N ALA A 127 -20.81 6.69 -14.37
CA ALA A 127 -19.91 5.68 -13.84
C ALA A 127 -20.44 5.01 -12.57
N ARG A 128 -20.21 3.72 -12.40
CA ARG A 128 -20.28 3.02 -11.12
C ARG A 128 -18.99 3.29 -10.33
N VAL A 129 -19.09 3.34 -9.03
CA VAL A 129 -17.92 3.55 -8.16
C VAL A 129 -17.69 2.31 -7.33
N VAL A 130 -16.50 1.74 -7.46
CA VAL A 130 -16.03 0.62 -6.64
C VAL A 130 -14.87 1.09 -5.79
N TYR A 131 -14.95 0.89 -4.47
CA TYR A 131 -13.93 1.28 -3.52
C TYR A 131 -13.07 0.08 -3.11
N LEU A 132 -11.75 0.22 -3.22
CA LEU A 132 -10.78 -0.83 -2.89
C LEU A 132 -10.18 -0.56 -1.51
N VAL A 133 -10.46 -1.43 -0.54
CA VAL A 133 -9.94 -1.30 0.82
C VAL A 133 -8.65 -2.10 0.95
N ARG A 134 -7.52 -1.39 1.05
CA ARG A 134 -6.16 -1.92 1.14
C ARG A 134 -5.43 -1.59 2.45
N ALA A 135 -6.04 -0.75 3.30
CA ALA A 135 -5.45 -0.34 4.59
C ALA A 135 -6.56 0.08 5.55
N THR A 136 -6.56 -0.45 6.78
CA THR A 136 -7.54 -0.07 7.83
C THR A 136 -7.29 1.32 8.36
N ILE A 137 -6.03 1.76 8.47
CA ILE A 137 -5.63 3.08 8.96
C ILE A 137 -6.21 4.25 8.13
N ALA A 138 -6.48 4.01 6.86
CA ALA A 138 -7.03 5.00 5.95
C ALA A 138 -8.57 4.97 5.87
N LEU A 139 -9.23 4.06 6.61
CA LEU A 139 -10.67 4.03 6.72
C LEU A 139 -11.16 5.11 7.71
N PRO A 140 -12.33 5.74 7.46
CA PRO A 140 -12.85 6.81 8.32
C PRO A 140 -13.57 6.30 9.57
N PHE A 141 -13.32 5.07 9.99
CA PHE A 141 -13.97 4.41 11.13
C PHE A 141 -13.09 3.31 11.73
N GLY A 142 -13.43 2.92 12.96
CA GLY A 142 -12.78 1.83 13.69
C GLY A 142 -11.54 2.24 14.45
N PRO A 143 -10.98 1.33 15.29
CA PRO A 143 -9.87 1.62 16.19
C PRO A 143 -8.55 1.93 15.47
N ASP A 144 -8.36 1.39 14.26
CA ASP A 144 -7.14 1.61 13.46
C ASP A 144 -7.20 2.91 12.66
N SER A 145 -8.33 3.63 12.68
CA SER A 145 -8.51 4.84 11.87
C SER A 145 -7.57 5.96 12.35
N GLY A 146 -6.76 6.45 11.44
CA GLY A 146 -5.96 7.67 11.68
C GLY A 146 -6.82 8.95 11.75
N LEU A 147 -7.99 8.95 11.10
CA LEU A 147 -8.91 10.11 11.02
C LEU A 147 -10.36 9.63 10.89
N ALA A 148 -11.01 9.36 12.01
CA ALA A 148 -12.44 8.99 12.02
C ALA A 148 -13.33 10.14 11.51
N SER A 149 -14.32 9.83 10.65
CA SER A 149 -15.22 10.81 10.04
C SER A 149 -16.54 10.18 9.63
N ALA A 150 -17.62 10.55 10.30
CA ALA A 150 -18.98 10.10 9.93
C ALA A 150 -19.35 10.52 8.50
N PHE A 151 -18.92 11.70 8.07
CA PHE A 151 -19.16 12.20 6.71
C PHE A 151 -18.49 11.31 5.65
N GLN A 152 -17.22 10.95 5.85
CA GLN A 152 -16.50 10.07 4.93
C GLN A 152 -17.03 8.63 4.97
N THR A 153 -17.44 8.16 6.15
CA THR A 153 -18.12 6.86 6.29
C THR A 153 -19.38 6.82 5.45
N GLU A 154 -20.18 7.88 5.49
CA GLU A 154 -21.38 7.97 4.66
C GLU A 154 -21.07 8.06 3.16
N ALA A 155 -20.01 8.79 2.79
CA ALA A 155 -19.54 8.81 1.39
C ALA A 155 -19.13 7.41 0.91
N LEU A 156 -18.42 6.65 1.76
CA LEU A 156 -18.03 5.28 1.43
C LEU A 156 -19.25 4.35 1.25
N ARG A 157 -20.29 4.51 2.05
CA ARG A 157 -21.55 3.75 1.91
C ARG A 157 -22.27 3.98 0.58
N GLN A 158 -22.00 5.10 -0.09
CA GLN A 158 -22.55 5.42 -1.40
C GLN A 158 -21.81 4.79 -2.56
N ALA A 159 -20.66 4.16 -2.34
CA ALA A 159 -19.99 3.38 -3.37
C ALA A 159 -20.87 2.22 -3.84
N ASP A 160 -20.94 1.98 -5.15
CA ASP A 160 -21.75 0.92 -5.74
C ASP A 160 -21.22 -0.47 -5.37
N GLY A 161 -19.91 -0.58 -5.11
CA GLY A 161 -19.26 -1.79 -4.61
C GLY A 161 -18.09 -1.46 -3.69
N VAL A 162 -17.76 -2.37 -2.77
CA VAL A 162 -16.59 -2.27 -1.91
C VAL A 162 -15.87 -3.61 -1.92
N VAL A 163 -14.59 -3.59 -2.23
CA VAL A 163 -13.72 -4.77 -2.30
C VAL A 163 -12.63 -4.67 -1.26
N ALA A 164 -12.50 -5.68 -0.43
CA ALA A 164 -11.47 -5.81 0.58
C ALA A 164 -10.36 -6.75 0.11
N VAL A 165 -9.11 -6.40 0.39
CA VAL A 165 -7.92 -7.17 -0.02
C VAL A 165 -7.72 -8.47 0.78
N SER A 166 -8.41 -8.61 1.91
CA SER A 166 -8.37 -9.76 2.80
C SER A 166 -9.69 -9.95 3.53
N GLU A 167 -9.94 -11.13 4.08
CA GLU A 167 -11.10 -11.41 4.95
C GLU A 167 -11.07 -10.54 6.21
N TYR A 168 -9.87 -10.31 6.78
CA TYR A 168 -9.70 -9.43 7.91
C TYR A 168 -10.27 -8.03 7.61
N VAL A 169 -9.89 -7.44 6.48
CA VAL A 169 -10.34 -6.11 6.07
C VAL A 169 -11.84 -6.11 5.77
N ALA A 170 -12.38 -7.15 5.17
CA ALA A 170 -13.82 -7.27 4.92
C ALA A 170 -14.61 -7.27 6.24
N ARG A 171 -14.20 -8.09 7.21
CA ARG A 171 -14.82 -8.12 8.55
C ARG A 171 -14.68 -6.77 9.28
N TYR A 172 -13.49 -6.15 9.24
CA TYR A 172 -13.24 -4.83 9.83
C TYR A 172 -14.19 -3.77 9.26
N THR A 173 -14.33 -3.73 7.95
CA THR A 173 -15.17 -2.76 7.22
C THR A 173 -16.65 -2.93 7.60
N GLN A 174 -17.11 -4.17 7.72
CA GLN A 174 -18.47 -4.47 8.16
C GLN A 174 -18.69 -4.13 9.64
N GLN A 175 -17.78 -4.55 10.52
CA GLN A 175 -17.91 -4.39 11.96
C GLN A 175 -17.92 -2.91 12.39
N TRP A 176 -16.99 -2.13 11.86
CA TRP A 176 -16.77 -0.76 12.31
C TRP A 176 -17.43 0.30 11.44
N GLY A 177 -17.59 0.04 10.15
CA GLY A 177 -18.18 0.97 9.20
C GLY A 177 -19.65 0.67 8.87
N GLY A 178 -20.15 -0.53 9.17
CA GLY A 178 -21.44 -1.00 8.69
C GLY A 178 -21.48 -1.05 7.15
N VAL A 179 -20.33 -1.24 6.51
CA VAL A 179 -20.19 -1.29 5.05
C VAL A 179 -19.84 -2.71 4.64
N THR A 180 -20.73 -3.35 3.86
CA THR A 180 -20.47 -4.68 3.32
C THR A 180 -19.41 -4.60 2.23
N ALA A 181 -18.26 -5.26 2.47
CA ALA A 181 -17.20 -5.43 1.52
C ALA A 181 -17.06 -6.90 1.14
N ILE A 182 -16.87 -7.17 -0.15
CA ILE A 182 -16.51 -8.52 -0.63
C ILE A 182 -15.00 -8.69 -0.59
N HIS A 183 -14.54 -9.83 -0.09
CA HIS A 183 -13.14 -10.19 -0.23
C HIS A 183 -12.85 -10.73 -1.63
N ILE A 184 -11.98 -10.05 -2.35
CA ILE A 184 -11.36 -10.52 -3.59
C ILE A 184 -9.86 -10.27 -3.49
N PRO A 185 -9.00 -11.26 -3.75
CA PRO A 185 -7.55 -11.12 -3.60
C PRO A 185 -6.95 -10.29 -4.74
N ILE A 186 -7.21 -8.98 -4.72
CA ILE A 186 -6.79 -8.00 -5.73
C ILE A 186 -5.31 -7.60 -5.63
N SER A 187 -4.55 -8.11 -4.66
CA SER A 187 -3.09 -7.92 -4.56
C SER A 187 -2.36 -8.97 -5.38
N LEU A 188 -2.38 -8.80 -6.70
CA LEU A 188 -1.68 -9.69 -7.61
C LEU A 188 -0.17 -9.65 -7.38
N LEU A 189 0.50 -10.76 -7.56
CA LEU A 189 1.97 -10.85 -7.58
C LEU A 189 2.49 -10.56 -8.98
N ASP A 190 3.77 -10.19 -9.10
CA ASP A 190 4.38 -10.01 -10.41
C ASP A 190 4.27 -11.31 -11.22
N PRO A 191 3.87 -11.24 -12.49
CA PRO A 191 3.87 -12.40 -13.36
C PRO A 191 5.32 -12.81 -13.65
N GLY A 192 5.59 -14.10 -13.62
CA GLY A 192 6.89 -14.66 -13.97
C GLY A 192 7.40 -15.71 -13.00
N ALA A 193 8.61 -16.12 -13.21
CA ALA A 193 9.28 -17.11 -12.34
C ALA A 193 9.61 -16.48 -10.99
N HIS A 194 9.25 -17.18 -9.94
CA HIS A 194 9.69 -16.85 -8.59
C HIS A 194 10.91 -17.75 -8.29
N PRO A 195 12.16 -17.26 -8.43
CA PRO A 195 13.35 -18.06 -8.21
C PRO A 195 13.41 -18.55 -6.76
N ASP A 196 14.01 -19.70 -6.54
CA ASP A 196 14.30 -20.17 -5.20
C ASP A 196 15.56 -19.46 -4.69
N LEU A 197 15.40 -18.56 -3.74
CA LEU A 197 16.46 -17.71 -3.18
C LEU A 197 16.71 -18.01 -1.69
N GLY A 198 15.91 -18.87 -1.07
CA GLY A 198 16.05 -19.25 0.34
C GLY A 198 17.30 -20.07 0.59
N ARG A 199 18.32 -19.46 1.17
CA ARG A 199 19.58 -20.11 1.55
C ARG A 199 19.91 -19.85 3.01
N PHE A 200 20.28 -20.89 3.74
CA PHE A 200 20.66 -20.77 5.15
C PHE A 200 21.87 -19.81 5.34
N ASP A 201 22.75 -19.73 4.36
CA ASP A 201 23.95 -18.94 4.41
C ASP A 201 23.77 -17.52 3.78
N ASN A 202 22.53 -17.13 3.42
CA ASN A 202 22.26 -15.77 3.03
C ASN A 202 22.60 -14.79 4.17
N ARG A 203 23.02 -13.59 3.76
CA ARG A 203 23.70 -12.64 4.64
C ARG A 203 22.79 -11.99 5.67
N PHE A 204 21.64 -11.46 5.23
CA PHE A 204 20.90 -10.49 6.00
C PHE A 204 19.61 -11.01 6.65
N ILE A 205 19.35 -10.52 7.84
CA ILE A 205 18.00 -10.48 8.40
C ILE A 205 17.37 -9.15 7.95
N SER A 206 16.39 -9.20 7.04
CA SER A 206 15.95 -8.01 6.32
C SER A 206 14.60 -7.48 6.80
N MET A 207 14.43 -6.17 6.79
CA MET A 207 13.16 -5.47 7.02
C MET A 207 12.97 -4.37 5.98
N VAL A 208 11.78 -4.30 5.36
CA VAL A 208 11.38 -3.23 4.44
C VAL A 208 10.49 -2.23 5.17
N ASN A 209 10.71 -0.95 4.92
CA ASN A 209 10.00 0.17 5.54
C ASN A 209 10.13 0.19 7.07
N PRO A 210 11.35 0.26 7.63
CA PRO A 210 11.56 0.32 9.06
C PRO A 210 11.06 1.66 9.63
N CYS A 211 9.87 1.63 10.26
CA CYS A 211 9.26 2.77 10.92
C CYS A 211 8.46 2.31 12.15
N ALA A 212 7.96 3.24 12.96
CA ALA A 212 7.34 2.96 14.24
C ALA A 212 6.20 1.93 14.14
N VAL A 213 5.22 2.16 13.28
CA VAL A 213 4.05 1.26 13.11
C VAL A 213 4.39 -0.06 12.42
N LYS A 214 5.53 -0.12 11.75
CA LYS A 214 6.05 -1.37 11.15
C LYS A 214 6.97 -2.15 12.08
N GLY A 215 7.22 -1.65 13.30
CA GLY A 215 7.96 -2.37 14.34
C GLY A 215 9.48 -2.25 14.24
N ILE A 216 9.98 -1.08 13.83
CA ILE A 216 11.42 -0.79 13.87
C ILE A 216 12.03 -1.05 15.26
N SER A 217 11.25 -0.89 16.33
CA SER A 217 11.69 -1.16 17.70
C SER A 217 12.09 -2.63 17.90
N ILE A 218 11.31 -3.58 17.38
CA ILE A 218 11.62 -5.01 17.41
C ILE A 218 12.88 -5.30 16.56
N PHE A 219 12.96 -4.73 15.36
CA PHE A 219 14.09 -4.90 14.46
C PHE A 219 15.41 -4.44 15.11
N LEU A 220 15.43 -3.24 15.69
CA LEU A 220 16.62 -2.68 16.34
C LEU A 220 17.04 -3.46 17.61
N ALA A 221 16.05 -3.92 18.38
CA ALA A 221 16.31 -4.70 19.58
C ALA A 221 16.83 -6.13 19.23
N LEU A 222 16.37 -6.73 18.14
CA LEU A 222 16.96 -7.98 17.63
C LEU A 222 18.39 -7.76 17.12
N ALA A 223 18.65 -6.68 16.40
CA ALA A 223 20.00 -6.34 15.97
C ALA A 223 20.97 -6.16 17.15
N GLU A 224 20.51 -5.54 18.24
CA GLU A 224 21.30 -5.40 19.47
C GLU A 224 21.55 -6.74 20.16
N ARG A 225 20.56 -7.63 20.19
CA ARG A 225 20.69 -8.95 20.83
C ARG A 225 21.53 -9.94 20.03
N PHE A 226 21.66 -9.75 18.72
CA PHE A 226 22.46 -10.60 17.83
C PHE A 226 23.57 -9.79 17.15
N PRO A 227 24.58 -9.30 17.90
CA PRO A 227 25.59 -8.37 17.38
C PRO A 227 26.50 -8.96 16.29
N SER A 228 26.62 -10.30 16.22
CA SER A 228 27.38 -11.01 15.19
C SER A 228 26.59 -11.31 13.92
N VAL A 229 25.30 -10.97 13.88
CA VAL A 229 24.40 -11.19 12.73
C VAL A 229 24.21 -9.87 11.99
N GLU A 230 24.27 -9.90 10.67
CA GLU A 230 24.06 -8.74 9.85
C GLU A 230 22.57 -8.55 9.54
N PHE A 231 22.10 -7.34 9.73
CA PHE A 231 20.73 -6.93 9.44
C PHE A 231 20.70 -5.95 8.26
N ALA A 232 19.62 -5.98 7.46
CA ALA A 232 19.39 -5.02 6.39
C ALA A 232 18.07 -4.30 6.56
N ALA A 233 18.10 -2.98 6.57
CA ALA A 233 16.95 -2.10 6.59
C ALA A 233 16.80 -1.44 5.22
N VAL A 234 15.62 -1.55 4.60
CA VAL A 234 15.28 -0.89 3.32
C VAL A 234 14.26 0.21 3.57
N PRO A 235 14.69 1.47 3.76
CA PRO A 235 13.81 2.60 3.99
C PRO A 235 12.89 2.83 2.78
N THR A 236 11.62 3.14 3.07
CA THR A 236 10.63 3.53 2.07
C THR A 236 9.74 4.66 2.63
N TRP A 237 8.49 4.75 2.22
CA TRP A 237 7.58 5.86 2.49
C TRP A 237 7.35 6.23 3.98
N GLY A 238 7.61 5.33 4.93
CA GLY A 238 7.33 5.58 6.36
C GLY A 238 8.56 5.78 7.23
N THR A 239 9.78 5.68 6.67
CA THR A 239 11.03 5.77 7.45
C THR A 239 11.43 7.23 7.66
N THR A 240 11.34 7.71 8.89
CA THR A 240 11.63 9.11 9.26
C THR A 240 13.14 9.39 9.42
N ALA A 241 13.52 10.67 9.50
CA ALA A 241 14.90 11.06 9.80
C ALA A 241 15.41 10.50 11.15
N ALA A 242 14.52 10.39 12.14
CA ALA A 242 14.81 9.78 13.43
C ALA A 242 15.09 8.27 13.30
N ASP A 243 14.29 7.56 12.49
CA ASP A 243 14.48 6.14 12.19
C ASP A 243 15.83 5.90 11.50
N PHE A 244 16.17 6.71 10.49
CA PHE A 244 17.50 6.65 9.85
C PHE A 244 18.64 6.83 10.85
N THR A 245 18.49 7.75 11.79
CA THR A 245 19.50 7.97 12.83
C THR A 245 19.63 6.76 13.75
N ALA A 246 18.51 6.15 14.13
CA ALA A 246 18.49 4.96 14.98
C ALA A 246 19.12 3.74 14.28
N LEU A 247 18.82 3.53 13.00
CA LEU A 247 19.42 2.46 12.19
C LEU A 247 20.93 2.60 12.07
N ARG A 248 21.44 3.80 11.77
CA ARG A 248 22.89 4.06 11.60
C ARG A 248 23.69 3.92 12.89
N LYS A 249 23.06 4.00 14.05
CA LYS A 249 23.72 3.77 15.36
C LYS A 249 24.04 2.30 15.62
N ARG A 250 23.52 1.36 14.85
CA ARG A 250 23.75 -0.07 15.01
C ARG A 250 24.81 -0.53 14.01
N PRO A 251 25.99 -0.98 14.47
CA PRO A 251 27.11 -1.32 13.58
C PRO A 251 26.83 -2.52 12.67
N ASN A 252 25.91 -3.40 13.07
CA ASN A 252 25.52 -4.58 12.31
C ASN A 252 24.24 -4.37 11.48
N VAL A 253 23.78 -3.12 11.29
CA VAL A 253 22.63 -2.78 10.44
C VAL A 253 23.11 -2.04 9.20
N ALA A 254 22.93 -2.67 8.03
CA ALA A 254 23.12 -2.04 6.74
C ALA A 254 21.83 -1.34 6.30
N VAL A 255 21.92 -0.08 5.91
CA VAL A 255 20.81 0.65 5.28
C VAL A 255 20.96 0.53 3.77
N LEU A 256 20.08 -0.22 3.13
CA LEU A 256 20.10 -0.49 1.69
C LEU A 256 19.09 0.42 0.96
N PRO A 257 19.37 0.82 -0.29
CA PRO A 257 18.38 1.55 -1.08
C PRO A 257 17.18 0.67 -1.43
N PRO A 258 16.00 1.28 -1.69
CA PRO A 258 14.89 0.56 -2.31
C PRO A 258 15.31 -0.03 -3.66
N VAL A 259 14.78 -1.20 -3.99
CA VAL A 259 15.04 -1.91 -5.24
C VAL A 259 13.80 -1.97 -6.12
N ASP A 260 14.00 -1.93 -7.44
CA ASP A 260 12.90 -2.13 -8.41
C ASP A 260 12.52 -3.61 -8.52
N ASP A 261 13.55 -4.47 -8.61
CA ASP A 261 13.38 -5.92 -8.54
C ASP A 261 13.60 -6.39 -7.10
N ILE A 262 12.55 -6.90 -6.48
CA ILE A 262 12.62 -7.41 -5.12
C ILE A 262 13.60 -8.58 -4.96
N ASP A 263 13.90 -9.29 -6.03
CA ASP A 263 14.82 -10.41 -6.03
C ASP A 263 16.26 -9.98 -5.71
N ASP A 264 16.63 -8.72 -5.99
CA ASP A 264 17.95 -8.16 -5.62
C ASP A 264 18.13 -8.05 -4.10
N LEU A 265 17.06 -7.76 -3.36
CA LEU A 265 17.05 -7.81 -1.90
C LEU A 265 16.99 -9.26 -1.41
N LEU A 266 16.08 -10.06 -1.97
CA LEU A 266 15.78 -11.39 -1.45
C LEU A 266 16.92 -12.40 -1.67
N ARG A 267 17.78 -12.22 -2.69
CA ARG A 267 19.01 -13.03 -2.86
C ARG A 267 19.97 -12.95 -1.69
N GLN A 268 19.95 -11.88 -0.94
CA GLN A 268 20.82 -11.64 0.20
C GLN A 268 20.09 -11.84 1.54
N THR A 269 18.77 -12.05 1.49
CA THR A 269 17.92 -12.18 2.68
C THR A 269 17.87 -13.61 3.15
N ARG A 270 18.31 -13.84 4.39
CA ARG A 270 18.19 -15.14 5.09
C ARG A 270 16.79 -15.28 5.73
N VAL A 271 16.37 -14.26 6.46
CA VAL A 271 15.04 -14.20 7.09
C VAL A 271 14.44 -12.83 6.83
N MET A 272 13.16 -12.78 6.45
CA MET A 272 12.41 -11.54 6.33
C MET A 272 11.64 -11.26 7.62
N LEU A 273 11.81 -10.08 8.19
CA LEU A 273 11.06 -9.60 9.35
C LEU A 273 9.91 -8.70 8.91
N VAL A 274 8.72 -9.02 9.38
CA VAL A 274 7.49 -8.21 9.21
C VAL A 274 6.87 -7.98 10.60
N PRO A 275 7.56 -7.25 11.50
CA PRO A 275 7.17 -7.09 12.90
C PRO A 275 6.16 -5.96 13.11
N SER A 276 5.19 -5.84 12.21
CA SER A 276 4.22 -4.74 12.19
C SER A 276 3.43 -4.67 13.50
N LEU A 277 3.27 -3.45 14.00
CA LEU A 277 2.51 -3.12 15.22
C LEU A 277 1.16 -2.48 14.91
N TRP A 278 0.88 -2.21 13.65
CA TRP A 278 -0.43 -1.80 13.17
C TRP A 278 -1.16 -2.97 12.51
N ALA A 279 -2.47 -2.86 12.37
CA ALA A 279 -3.28 -3.88 11.72
C ALA A 279 -3.07 -3.86 10.19
N GLU A 280 -2.10 -4.61 9.73
CA GLU A 280 -1.84 -4.80 8.29
C GLU A 280 -3.08 -5.37 7.59
N ALA A 281 -3.40 -4.82 6.44
CA ALA A 281 -4.50 -5.36 5.64
C ALA A 281 -4.14 -6.72 5.03
N ARG A 282 -2.96 -6.80 4.41
CA ARG A 282 -2.32 -8.00 3.88
C ARG A 282 -0.92 -7.63 3.36
N SER A 283 0.10 -8.24 3.88
CA SER A 283 1.47 -7.92 3.48
C SER A 283 1.86 -8.63 2.18
N ARG A 284 2.17 -7.84 1.13
CA ARG A 284 2.79 -8.37 -0.11
C ARG A 284 4.16 -8.95 0.16
N MET A 285 4.94 -8.30 1.01
CA MET A 285 6.32 -8.70 1.33
C MET A 285 6.39 -10.12 1.87
N ILE A 286 5.40 -10.56 2.67
CA ILE A 286 5.31 -11.95 3.13
C ILE A 286 5.21 -12.91 1.95
N LEU A 287 4.28 -12.65 1.02
CA LEU A 287 4.04 -13.52 -0.12
C LEU A 287 5.22 -13.51 -1.10
N GLU A 288 5.83 -12.34 -1.33
CA GLU A 288 7.01 -12.18 -2.19
C GLU A 288 8.22 -12.93 -1.61
N ALA A 289 8.48 -12.79 -0.31
CA ALA A 289 9.56 -13.52 0.36
C ALA A 289 9.32 -15.04 0.37
N MET A 290 8.13 -15.45 0.81
CA MET A 290 7.77 -16.88 0.89
C MET A 290 7.80 -17.56 -0.49
N SER A 291 7.37 -16.88 -1.56
CA SER A 291 7.42 -17.45 -2.93
C SER A 291 8.84 -17.68 -3.43
N ARG A 292 9.86 -17.01 -2.84
CA ARG A 292 11.29 -17.23 -3.09
C ARG A 292 11.95 -18.16 -2.06
N GLY A 293 11.16 -18.79 -1.20
CA GLY A 293 11.68 -19.69 -0.17
C GLY A 293 12.35 -18.97 1.02
N ILE A 294 12.13 -17.67 1.19
CA ILE A 294 12.66 -16.95 2.35
C ILE A 294 11.73 -17.14 3.54
N PRO A 295 12.20 -17.71 4.67
CA PRO A 295 11.44 -17.75 5.91
C PRO A 295 11.04 -16.38 6.39
N VAL A 296 9.78 -16.22 6.83
CA VAL A 296 9.23 -14.96 7.29
C VAL A 296 8.78 -15.06 8.74
N MET A 297 9.31 -14.19 9.59
CA MET A 297 8.79 -13.93 10.92
C MET A 297 7.85 -12.72 10.86
N ALA A 298 6.58 -12.94 11.17
CA ALA A 298 5.55 -11.90 11.09
C ALA A 298 4.80 -11.75 12.42
N SER A 299 4.29 -10.54 12.70
CA SER A 299 3.42 -10.28 13.84
C SER A 299 2.04 -10.91 13.67
N ASP A 300 1.43 -11.34 14.77
CA ASP A 300 0.03 -11.77 14.79
C ASP A 300 -0.91 -10.57 14.92
N VAL A 301 -1.00 -9.76 13.85
CA VAL A 301 -1.89 -8.60 13.80
C VAL A 301 -2.56 -8.47 12.43
N GLY A 302 -3.80 -8.04 12.44
CA GLY A 302 -4.55 -7.75 11.22
C GLY A 302 -4.66 -8.94 10.27
N GLY A 303 -4.40 -8.70 8.98
CA GLY A 303 -4.42 -9.70 7.91
C GLY A 303 -3.08 -10.43 7.69
N LEU A 304 -2.12 -10.34 8.62
CA LEU A 304 -0.82 -11.03 8.45
C LEU A 304 -0.96 -12.55 8.57
N ALA A 305 -1.87 -13.05 9.40
CA ALA A 305 -2.18 -14.47 9.48
C ALA A 305 -2.64 -15.03 8.12
N GLU A 306 -3.48 -14.27 7.39
CA GLU A 306 -3.92 -14.67 6.04
C GLU A 306 -2.75 -14.64 5.02
N ALA A 307 -1.81 -13.70 5.17
CA ALA A 307 -0.64 -13.61 4.31
C ALA A 307 0.38 -14.74 4.57
N LYS A 308 0.45 -15.24 5.81
CA LYS A 308 1.33 -16.35 6.21
C LYS A 308 0.85 -17.71 5.70
N LEU A 309 -0.38 -17.84 5.24
CA LEU A 309 -0.92 -19.09 4.62
C LEU A 309 -0.80 -20.34 5.53
N GLY A 310 -0.83 -20.18 6.85
CA GLY A 310 -0.65 -21.25 7.81
C GLY A 310 0.80 -21.68 8.05
N VAL A 311 1.78 -21.03 7.46
CA VAL A 311 3.20 -21.32 7.70
C VAL A 311 3.67 -20.64 8.99
N ASP A 312 4.47 -21.34 9.82
CA ASP A 312 5.14 -20.75 10.98
C ASP A 312 6.01 -19.56 10.52
N TYR A 313 6.22 -18.60 11.18
CA TYR A 313 6.11 -18.04 12.49
C TYR A 313 5.21 -16.80 12.48
N LEU A 314 4.07 -16.89 13.12
CA LEU A 314 3.22 -15.76 13.45
C LEU A 314 3.43 -15.47 14.94
N LEU A 315 4.00 -14.32 15.28
CA LEU A 315 4.55 -14.02 16.59
C LEU A 315 3.75 -12.95 17.33
N PRO A 316 3.59 -13.07 18.65
CA PRO A 316 2.85 -12.09 19.44
C PRO A 316 3.57 -10.74 19.46
N VAL A 317 2.77 -9.68 19.44
CA VAL A 317 3.19 -8.30 19.66
C VAL A 317 2.15 -7.56 20.49
N ASN A 318 2.55 -6.46 21.09
CA ASN A 318 1.63 -5.47 21.63
C ASN A 318 1.34 -4.43 20.54
N PRO A 319 0.17 -4.46 19.86
CA PRO A 319 -0.11 -3.57 18.73
C PRO A 319 -0.26 -2.12 19.18
N ALA A 320 -0.27 -1.20 18.23
CA ALA A 320 -0.55 0.21 18.46
C ALA A 320 -1.87 0.37 19.25
N VAL A 321 -1.82 1.12 20.35
CA VAL A 321 -2.97 1.27 21.26
C VAL A 321 -4.00 2.23 20.65
N ARG A 322 -3.51 3.30 20.04
CA ARG A 322 -4.33 4.33 19.38
C ARG A 322 -3.50 5.14 18.41
N TYR A 323 -4.20 5.83 17.51
CA TYR A 323 -3.62 6.83 16.63
C TYR A 323 -3.96 8.22 17.15
N TRP A 324 -2.96 9.09 17.12
CA TRP A 324 -3.15 10.49 17.45
C TRP A 324 -3.70 11.23 16.23
N PRO A 325 -4.48 12.31 16.43
CA PRO A 325 -4.94 13.15 15.33
C PRO A 325 -3.81 14.04 14.77
N MET A 326 -2.64 13.47 14.64
CA MET A 326 -1.41 14.08 14.18
C MET A 326 -0.71 13.13 13.21
N VAL A 327 0.03 13.72 12.28
CA VAL A 327 0.88 12.99 11.36
C VAL A 327 2.34 13.37 11.58
N ASP A 328 3.24 12.46 11.26
CA ASP A 328 4.67 12.73 11.24
C ASP A 328 5.11 13.57 10.02
N GLU A 329 6.41 13.76 9.86
CA GLU A 329 6.99 14.51 8.74
C GLU A 329 6.70 13.91 7.35
N LEU A 330 6.38 12.62 7.30
CA LEU A 330 6.01 11.87 6.09
C LEU A 330 4.50 11.71 5.91
N MET A 331 3.70 12.44 6.71
CA MET A 331 2.24 12.37 6.69
C MET A 331 1.66 11.01 7.11
N VAL A 332 2.41 10.20 7.84
CA VAL A 332 1.94 8.96 8.45
C VAL A 332 1.28 9.27 9.79
N PRO A 333 0.09 8.72 10.11
CA PRO A 333 -0.54 8.91 11.41
C PRO A 333 0.36 8.44 12.56
N MET A 334 0.58 9.31 13.54
CA MET A 334 1.35 8.98 14.74
C MET A 334 0.57 8.02 15.62
N ALA A 335 1.23 6.96 16.10
CA ALA A 335 0.63 5.93 16.93
C ALA A 335 1.29 5.86 18.32
N GLU A 336 0.51 5.49 19.31
CA GLU A 336 1.02 5.12 20.63
C GLU A 336 1.46 3.64 20.57
N ILE A 337 2.78 3.43 20.61
CA ILE A 337 3.40 2.10 20.53
C ILE A 337 3.81 1.65 21.94
N PRO A 338 3.22 0.56 22.46
CA PRO A 338 3.61 0.02 23.76
C PRO A 338 4.95 -0.72 23.70
N PRO A 339 5.61 -0.97 24.84
CA PRO A 339 6.78 -1.85 24.93
C PRO A 339 6.48 -3.25 24.37
N GLN A 340 7.47 -3.86 23.73
CA GLN A 340 7.34 -5.17 23.11
C GLN A 340 8.07 -6.26 23.90
N ASP A 341 7.49 -7.46 23.97
CA ASP A 341 8.21 -8.66 24.42
C ASP A 341 9.04 -9.21 23.26
N LEU A 342 10.35 -9.21 23.44
CA LEU A 342 11.29 -9.70 22.43
C LEU A 342 11.61 -11.17 22.54
N GLN A 343 11.22 -11.85 23.62
CA GLN A 343 11.61 -13.25 23.85
C GLN A 343 11.13 -14.21 22.76
N PRO A 344 9.85 -14.17 22.32
CA PRO A 344 9.38 -15.02 21.23
C PRO A 344 10.15 -14.79 19.93
N TRP A 345 10.42 -13.51 19.61
CA TRP A 345 11.14 -13.12 18.40
C TRP A 345 12.60 -13.56 18.43
N ALA A 346 13.29 -13.37 19.56
CA ALA A 346 14.68 -13.78 19.74
C ALA A 346 14.85 -15.31 19.72
N ALA A 347 13.93 -16.05 20.35
CA ALA A 347 13.98 -17.50 20.37
C ALA A 347 13.83 -18.09 18.94
N VAL A 348 12.86 -17.58 18.16
CA VAL A 348 12.64 -18.04 16.78
C VAL A 348 13.81 -17.64 15.89
N LEU A 349 14.29 -16.39 15.97
CA LEU A 349 15.44 -15.97 15.17
C LEU A 349 16.68 -16.82 15.51
N GLY A 350 16.96 -17.04 16.81
CA GLY A 350 18.06 -17.90 17.24
C GLY A 350 17.99 -19.29 16.64
N ARG A 351 16.81 -19.92 16.62
CA ARG A 351 16.60 -21.22 15.99
C ARG A 351 16.86 -21.20 14.47
N LEU A 352 16.33 -20.19 13.77
CA LEU A 352 16.55 -20.05 12.31
C LEU A 352 18.01 -19.75 11.95
N LEU A 353 18.79 -19.24 12.90
CA LEU A 353 20.22 -18.97 12.71
C LEU A 353 21.11 -20.20 12.98
N THR A 354 20.68 -21.16 13.80
CA THR A 354 21.50 -22.28 14.27
C THR A 354 21.04 -23.64 13.76
N ASP A 355 19.75 -23.84 13.50
CA ASP A 355 19.17 -25.10 13.03
C ASP A 355 18.94 -25.04 11.50
N ARG A 356 19.96 -25.49 10.74
CA ARG A 356 19.91 -25.53 9.27
C ARG A 356 18.76 -26.39 8.77
N ALA A 357 18.55 -27.57 9.35
CA ALA A 357 17.52 -28.50 8.89
C ALA A 357 16.12 -27.92 9.04
N HIS A 358 15.87 -27.25 10.17
CA HIS A 358 14.62 -26.55 10.39
C HIS A 358 14.43 -25.35 9.44
N TYR A 359 15.50 -24.58 9.19
CA TYR A 359 15.47 -23.47 8.22
C TYR A 359 15.07 -23.97 6.83
N GLU A 360 15.73 -25.04 6.33
CA GLU A 360 15.50 -25.60 4.99
C GLU A 360 14.09 -26.17 4.86
N GLN A 361 13.57 -26.83 5.90
CA GLN A 361 12.19 -27.30 5.95
C GLN A 361 11.21 -26.14 5.85
N LEU A 362 11.39 -25.09 6.66
CA LEU A 362 10.52 -23.92 6.67
C LEU A 362 10.60 -23.14 5.35
N SER A 363 11.79 -23.04 4.75
CA SER A 363 12.01 -22.45 3.43
C SER A 363 11.20 -23.17 2.35
N ALA A 364 11.32 -24.50 2.30
CA ALA A 364 10.59 -25.32 1.32
C ALA A 364 9.06 -25.22 1.52
N GLU A 365 8.59 -25.24 2.75
CA GLU A 365 7.17 -25.09 3.08
C GLU A 365 6.65 -23.71 2.70
N SER A 366 7.36 -22.63 3.07
CA SER A 366 7.04 -21.24 2.69
C SER A 366 6.85 -21.12 1.19
N ARG A 367 7.82 -21.63 0.42
CA ARG A 367 7.78 -21.60 -1.03
C ARG A 367 6.60 -22.39 -1.60
N ARG A 368 6.39 -23.58 -1.12
CA ARG A 368 5.28 -24.46 -1.57
C ARG A 368 3.93 -23.79 -1.37
N MET A 369 3.68 -23.21 -0.17
CA MET A 369 2.41 -22.57 0.16
C MET A 369 2.20 -21.28 -0.65
N ALA A 370 3.22 -20.44 -0.75
CA ALA A 370 3.12 -19.17 -1.50
C ALA A 370 2.94 -19.40 -3.01
N LEU A 371 3.62 -20.37 -3.61
CA LEU A 371 3.45 -20.73 -5.02
C LEU A 371 2.08 -21.37 -5.28
N ALA A 372 1.55 -22.17 -4.37
CA ALA A 372 0.20 -22.69 -4.47
C ALA A 372 -0.84 -21.57 -4.44
N TYR A 373 -0.66 -20.59 -3.54
CA TYR A 373 -1.49 -19.40 -3.49
C TYR A 373 -1.37 -18.55 -4.76
N ALA A 374 -0.13 -18.28 -5.24
CA ALA A 374 0.12 -17.45 -6.41
C ALA A 374 -0.54 -18.01 -7.69
N ARG A 375 -0.54 -19.34 -7.86
CA ARG A 375 -1.23 -20.00 -8.99
C ARG A 375 -2.74 -19.77 -9.02
N ASN A 376 -3.35 -19.51 -7.85
CA ASN A 376 -4.79 -19.25 -7.72
C ASN A 376 -5.13 -17.75 -7.72
N LEU A 377 -4.10 -16.87 -7.76
CA LEU A 377 -4.34 -15.43 -7.91
C LEU A 377 -4.75 -15.12 -9.34
N ASP A 378 -5.97 -14.62 -9.47
CA ASP A 378 -6.55 -14.31 -10.77
C ASP A 378 -7.34 -13.00 -10.70
N VAL A 379 -7.28 -12.23 -11.76
CA VAL A 379 -8.05 -10.99 -11.91
C VAL A 379 -9.51 -11.25 -12.30
N ARG A 380 -9.83 -12.41 -12.86
CA ARG A 380 -11.17 -12.76 -13.35
C ARG A 380 -12.28 -12.65 -12.30
N PRO A 381 -12.10 -13.06 -11.02
CA PRO A 381 -13.12 -12.82 -9.99
C PRO A 381 -13.41 -11.33 -9.77
N PHE A 382 -12.39 -10.48 -9.87
CA PHE A 382 -12.57 -9.04 -9.76
C PHE A 382 -13.29 -8.47 -10.99
N GLU A 383 -12.92 -8.89 -12.18
CA GLU A 383 -13.62 -8.49 -13.43
C GLU A 383 -15.09 -8.92 -13.41
N ALA A 384 -15.39 -10.15 -12.99
CA ALA A 384 -16.77 -10.65 -12.84
C ALA A 384 -17.57 -9.79 -11.85
N TYR A 385 -16.96 -9.41 -10.73
CA TYR A 385 -17.58 -8.51 -9.76
C TYR A 385 -17.86 -7.11 -10.35
N LEU A 386 -16.93 -6.56 -11.13
CA LEU A 386 -17.17 -5.28 -11.83
C LEU A 386 -18.37 -5.37 -12.79
N CYS A 387 -18.49 -6.48 -13.51
CA CYS A 387 -19.64 -6.73 -14.39
C CYS A 387 -20.95 -6.87 -13.60
N GLU A 388 -20.92 -7.51 -12.43
CA GLU A 388 -22.07 -7.60 -11.53
C GLU A 388 -22.52 -6.21 -11.03
N VAL A 389 -21.56 -5.40 -10.54
CA VAL A 389 -21.84 -4.03 -10.07
C VAL A 389 -22.52 -3.17 -11.14
N LEU A 390 -22.19 -3.38 -12.42
CA LEU A 390 -22.86 -2.66 -13.51
C LEU A 390 -24.35 -3.05 -13.68
N ARG A 391 -24.73 -4.26 -13.32
CA ARG A 391 -26.10 -4.78 -13.43
C ARG A 391 -26.97 -4.39 -12.24
N LEU A 392 -26.40 -4.19 -11.07
CA LEU A 392 -27.11 -3.84 -9.85
C LEU A 392 -27.66 -2.40 -9.88
N PRO A 393 -28.74 -2.09 -9.15
CA PRO A 393 -29.18 -0.71 -8.93
C PRO A 393 -28.07 0.13 -8.30
N ARG A 394 -28.03 1.42 -8.61
CA ARG A 394 -27.07 2.33 -7.96
C ARG A 394 -27.40 2.49 -6.48
N ARG A 395 -26.38 2.39 -5.62
CA ARG A 395 -26.54 2.69 -4.19
C ARG A 395 -26.75 4.18 -3.92
N ARG A 396 -26.22 5.04 -4.79
CA ARG A 396 -26.46 6.48 -4.73
C ARG A 396 -27.94 6.76 -4.96
N ALA A 397 -28.59 7.40 -3.99
CA ALA A 397 -29.95 7.90 -4.19
C ALA A 397 -29.99 8.76 -5.46
N ALA A 398 -30.97 8.50 -6.34
CA ALA A 398 -31.21 9.31 -7.52
C ALA A 398 -31.12 10.79 -7.14
N ALA A 399 -30.32 11.54 -7.87
CA ALA A 399 -29.95 12.92 -7.73
C ALA A 399 -30.90 13.79 -6.87
N GLY A 400 -30.52 14.07 -5.64
CA GLY A 400 -31.30 14.95 -4.75
C GLY A 400 -30.59 15.27 -3.42
N ARG A 401 -29.78 14.38 -2.89
CA ARG A 401 -28.96 14.69 -1.72
C ARG A 401 -27.61 15.23 -2.19
N ARG A 402 -27.49 16.55 -2.26
CA ARG A 402 -26.17 17.19 -2.21
C ARG A 402 -25.44 16.60 -1.01
N ILE A 403 -24.31 15.90 -1.23
CA ILE A 403 -23.38 15.60 -0.15
C ILE A 403 -23.08 16.96 0.48
N PRO A 404 -23.53 17.23 1.72
CA PRO A 404 -23.24 18.53 2.33
C PRO A 404 -21.72 18.71 2.30
N ARG A 405 -21.25 19.87 1.89
CA ARG A 405 -19.84 20.21 2.13
C ARG A 405 -19.70 20.28 3.64
N ALA A 406 -19.14 19.24 4.26
CA ALA A 406 -18.78 19.33 5.67
C ALA A 406 -17.84 20.52 5.81
N PRO A 407 -18.10 21.45 6.73
CA PRO A 407 -17.08 22.43 7.09
C PRO A 407 -15.82 21.63 7.45
N LEU A 408 -14.67 22.05 6.94
CA LEU A 408 -13.40 21.45 7.32
C LEU A 408 -13.35 21.46 8.85
N SER A 409 -13.21 20.31 9.50
CA SER A 409 -12.97 20.27 10.93
C SER A 409 -11.73 21.13 11.23
N ASP A 410 -11.62 21.69 12.42
CA ASP A 410 -10.46 22.49 12.80
C ASP A 410 -9.15 21.73 12.64
N GLU A 411 -9.21 20.45 12.80
CA GLU A 411 -8.13 19.49 12.60
C GLU A 411 -7.74 19.35 11.12
N ARG A 412 -8.72 19.24 10.22
CA ARG A 412 -8.51 19.29 8.76
C ARG A 412 -7.97 20.63 8.29
N ARG A 413 -8.42 21.74 8.90
CA ARG A 413 -7.88 23.08 8.64
C ARG A 413 -6.42 23.17 9.07
N ARG A 414 -6.06 22.59 10.25
CA ARG A 414 -4.69 22.54 10.74
C ARG A 414 -3.79 21.69 9.83
N LEU A 415 -4.22 20.51 9.41
CA LEU A 415 -3.49 19.65 8.48
C LEU A 415 -3.31 20.32 7.10
N LEU A 416 -4.34 20.99 6.61
CA LEU A 416 -4.28 21.76 5.36
C LEU A 416 -3.34 22.96 5.51
N ALA A 417 -3.39 23.66 6.64
CA ALA A 417 -2.50 24.79 6.94
C ALA A 417 -1.04 24.36 7.07
N LEU A 418 -0.76 23.19 7.66
CA LEU A 418 0.57 22.60 7.71
C LEU A 418 1.09 22.24 6.30
N ARG A 419 0.25 21.65 5.45
CA ARG A 419 0.58 21.38 4.04
C ARG A 419 0.88 22.66 3.27
N LEU A 420 0.06 23.69 3.45
CA LEU A 420 0.25 25.00 2.79
C LEU A 420 1.49 25.76 3.31
N LYS A 421 1.81 25.65 4.62
CA LYS A 421 3.05 26.20 5.17
C LYS A 421 4.29 25.53 4.58
N ARG A 422 4.31 24.19 4.49
CA ARG A 422 5.43 23.44 3.90
C ARG A 422 5.57 23.73 2.41
N ALA A 423 4.48 23.79 1.65
CA ALA A 423 4.51 24.18 0.23
C ALA A 423 5.06 25.59 0.03
N LYS A 424 4.85 26.53 0.97
CA LYS A 424 5.39 27.90 0.90
C LYS A 424 6.86 27.98 1.34
N GLN A 425 7.33 27.12 2.22
CA GLN A 425 8.74 27.08 2.66
C GLN A 425 9.67 26.51 1.58
N HIS A 426 9.16 25.69 0.66
CA HIS A 426 9.94 25.12 -0.46
C HIS A 426 9.84 25.96 -1.76
N VAL A 427 9.12 27.06 -1.76
CA VAL A 427 9.04 28.03 -2.89
C VAL A 427 9.89 29.27 -2.62
N GLY A 428 10.51 29.36 -1.44
CA GLY A 428 11.32 30.52 -0.99
C GLY A 428 12.82 30.25 -0.82
N ASP A 429 13.29 29.07 -1.15
CA ASP A 429 14.69 28.68 -1.34
C ASP A 429 14.84 28.25 -2.84
#